data_e8e53a3cdfcf140d8340068d4e86fe10
#
_entry.id   e8e53a3cdfcf140d8340068d4e86fe10
#
_cell.length_a   1.000
_cell.length_b   1.000
_cell.length_c   1.000
_cell.angle_alpha   90.00
_cell.angle_beta   90.00
_cell.angle_gamma   90.00
#
_symmetry.space_group_name_H-M   'P 1'
#
loop_
_entity.id
_entity.type
_entity.pdbx_description
1 polymer ?
#
loop_
_entity_poly.entity_id
_entity_poly.type
_entity_poly.pdbx_seq_one_letter_code
_entity_poly.pdbx_strand_id
1 'polypeptide(L)'
;MILDRLADATRARYARRMADTPLDIVKSRALTLPKGDFAFERALEAPGVSLICEVKKASPSKGLISPDFPYLDIARDYAAAGAAAISCLTEPDYFLGDDRYLQEIAAAVPIPVLRKDFTLYDYQIYEAKVLGAGAVLLICALLDTDTLRRYIEICDTLGLSALVEAHDHREIAGALAAGARVIGVNNRNLKDFTVDVHNSSRYRALVPAGIRFVSESGITAPADIEVLRQNGTDAALIGEALMRAPNRRAAVEALLR
;
A
#
# COMPACT_ATOMS: atom_id res chain seq x y z
N MET A 1 -2.91 0.72 -21.80
CA MET A 1 -1.89 0.07 -20.93
C MET A 1 -2.59 -0.77 -19.86
N ILE A 2 -1.86 -1.57 -19.07
CA ILE A 2 -2.51 -2.37 -18.00
C ILE A 2 -3.15 -1.45 -16.94
N LEU A 3 -2.46 -0.37 -16.57
CA LEU A 3 -2.94 0.59 -15.59
C LEU A 3 -4.28 1.22 -16.01
N ASP A 4 -4.48 1.51 -17.29
CA ASP A 4 -5.75 2.06 -17.82
C ASP A 4 -6.89 1.04 -17.61
N ARG A 5 -6.62 -0.24 -17.90
CA ARG A 5 -7.60 -1.32 -17.71
C ARG A 5 -7.99 -1.50 -16.23
N LEU A 6 -7.01 -1.39 -15.34
CA LEU A 6 -7.23 -1.46 -13.88
C LEU A 6 -8.06 -0.25 -13.40
N ALA A 7 -7.73 0.94 -13.91
CA ALA A 7 -8.50 2.15 -13.62
C ALA A 7 -9.93 2.05 -14.17
N ASP A 8 -10.14 1.52 -15.38
CA ASP A 8 -11.47 1.35 -15.97
C ASP A 8 -12.32 0.33 -15.19
N ALA A 9 -11.74 -0.79 -14.77
CA ALA A 9 -12.41 -1.76 -13.89
C ALA A 9 -12.82 -1.11 -12.57
N THR A 10 -11.93 -0.31 -11.97
CA THR A 10 -12.23 0.45 -10.76
C THR A 10 -13.36 1.45 -10.98
N ARG A 11 -13.34 2.21 -12.09
CA ARG A 11 -14.44 3.15 -12.41
C ARG A 11 -15.78 2.44 -12.53
N ALA A 12 -15.82 1.31 -13.24
CA ALA A 12 -17.06 0.52 -13.39
C ALA A 12 -17.55 -0.05 -12.06
N ARG A 13 -16.65 -0.51 -11.19
CA ARG A 13 -16.97 -1.00 -9.85
C ARG A 13 -17.57 0.10 -8.98
N TYR A 14 -16.93 1.28 -8.93
CA TYR A 14 -17.34 2.37 -8.08
C TYR A 14 -18.57 3.12 -8.61
N ALA A 15 -18.81 3.14 -9.91
CA ALA A 15 -20.08 3.63 -10.47
C ALA A 15 -21.28 2.86 -9.89
N ARG A 16 -21.19 1.54 -9.75
CA ARG A 16 -22.20 0.70 -9.11
C ARG A 16 -22.29 0.95 -7.62
N ARG A 17 -21.16 0.94 -6.90
CA ARG A 17 -21.12 1.16 -5.44
C ARG A 17 -21.70 2.51 -5.03
N MET A 18 -21.37 3.57 -5.76
CA MET A 18 -21.88 4.92 -5.49
C MET A 18 -23.36 5.06 -5.80
N ALA A 19 -23.90 4.27 -6.74
CA ALA A 19 -25.35 4.20 -6.99
C ALA A 19 -26.09 3.48 -5.85
N ASP A 20 -25.52 2.40 -5.32
CA ASP A 20 -26.10 1.62 -4.22
C ASP A 20 -25.96 2.33 -2.87
N THR A 21 -24.83 2.95 -2.63
CA THR A 21 -24.53 3.70 -1.39
C THR A 21 -23.88 5.04 -1.77
N PRO A 22 -24.63 6.15 -1.72
CA PRO A 22 -24.14 7.48 -2.05
C PRO A 22 -22.94 7.93 -1.17
N LEU A 23 -22.09 8.79 -1.72
CA LEU A 23 -20.91 9.33 -1.05
C LEU A 23 -21.22 9.88 0.34
N ASP A 24 -22.28 10.66 0.48
CA ASP A 24 -22.64 11.30 1.76
C ASP A 24 -22.89 10.28 2.87
N ILE A 25 -23.41 9.11 2.53
CA ILE A 25 -23.64 8.02 3.49
C ILE A 25 -22.30 7.44 3.97
N VAL A 26 -21.40 7.12 3.05
CA VAL A 26 -20.08 6.55 3.40
C VAL A 26 -19.25 7.59 4.15
N LYS A 27 -19.25 8.83 3.68
CA LYS A 27 -18.58 9.96 4.33
C LYS A 27 -19.09 10.18 5.76
N SER A 28 -20.41 10.21 5.95
CA SER A 28 -21.00 10.34 7.29
C SER A 28 -20.56 9.20 8.21
N ARG A 29 -20.59 7.95 7.75
CA ARG A 29 -20.11 6.79 8.51
C ARG A 29 -18.65 6.93 8.90
N ALA A 30 -17.78 7.32 7.95
CA ALA A 30 -16.35 7.50 8.22
C ALA A 30 -16.09 8.60 9.26
N LEU A 31 -16.83 9.72 9.20
CA LEU A 31 -16.68 10.85 10.10
C LEU A 31 -17.25 10.59 11.51
N THR A 32 -18.11 9.59 11.70
CA THR A 32 -18.59 9.18 13.05
C THR A 32 -17.57 8.31 13.78
N LEU A 33 -16.62 7.71 13.06
CA LEU A 33 -15.54 6.93 13.67
C LEU A 33 -14.49 7.85 14.31
N PRO A 34 -13.81 7.41 15.38
CA PRO A 34 -12.71 8.15 15.96
C PRO A 34 -11.66 8.49 14.90
N LYS A 35 -11.13 9.72 14.95
CA LYS A 35 -10.00 10.08 14.09
C LYS A 35 -8.84 9.14 14.39
N GLY A 36 -8.21 8.61 13.34
CA GLY A 36 -6.99 7.81 13.47
C GLY A 36 -5.81 8.67 13.92
N ASP A 37 -4.70 8.01 14.13
CA ASP A 37 -3.49 8.60 14.69
C ASP A 37 -2.26 8.42 13.78
N PHE A 38 -2.50 8.19 12.48
CA PHE A 38 -1.46 7.95 11.49
C PHE A 38 -0.57 6.73 11.83
N ALA A 39 -1.17 5.68 12.39
CA ALA A 39 -0.45 4.49 12.86
C ALA A 39 0.49 3.90 11.80
N PHE A 40 0.12 3.96 10.51
CA PHE A 40 0.97 3.46 9.43
C PHE A 40 2.27 4.27 9.28
N GLU A 41 2.20 5.60 9.28
CA GLU A 41 3.40 6.46 9.24
C GLU A 41 4.30 6.20 10.45
N ARG A 42 3.72 6.14 11.65
CA ARG A 42 4.49 5.87 12.88
C ARG A 42 5.14 4.50 12.89
N ALA A 43 4.48 3.49 12.31
CA ALA A 43 5.06 2.15 12.22
C ALA A 43 6.33 2.12 11.34
N LEU A 44 6.50 3.10 10.44
CA LEU A 44 7.68 3.22 9.59
C LEU A 44 8.79 4.10 10.21
N GLU A 45 8.63 4.56 11.45
CA GLU A 45 9.63 5.39 12.16
C GLU A 45 10.68 4.57 12.91
N ALA A 46 10.48 3.26 12.99
CA ALA A 46 11.43 2.39 13.66
C ALA A 46 12.81 2.43 12.99
N PRO A 47 13.91 2.37 13.78
CA PRO A 47 15.26 2.30 13.21
C PRO A 47 15.42 1.11 12.26
N GLY A 48 16.10 1.34 11.14
CA GLY A 48 16.32 0.32 10.11
C GLY A 48 15.24 0.35 9.02
N VAL A 49 15.08 -0.76 8.31
CA VAL A 49 14.09 -0.91 7.23
C VAL A 49 12.86 -1.65 7.76
N SER A 50 11.74 -0.94 7.89
CA SER A 50 10.46 -1.53 8.28
C SER A 50 9.89 -2.40 7.16
N LEU A 51 9.23 -3.52 7.49
CA LEU A 51 8.60 -4.38 6.48
C LEU A 51 7.09 -4.15 6.43
N ILE A 52 6.58 -3.82 5.24
CA ILE A 52 5.17 -3.82 4.89
C ILE A 52 4.91 -5.13 4.14
N CYS A 53 4.28 -6.09 4.82
CA CYS A 53 4.08 -7.43 4.28
C CYS A 53 2.72 -7.51 3.55
N GLU A 54 2.76 -7.89 2.27
CA GLU A 54 1.57 -7.86 1.42
C GLU A 54 0.84 -9.21 1.40
N VAL A 55 -0.46 -9.18 1.70
CA VAL A 55 -1.41 -10.29 1.58
C VAL A 55 -2.07 -10.21 0.21
N LYS A 56 -1.66 -11.11 -0.71
CA LYS A 56 -2.03 -11.07 -2.12
C LYS A 56 -2.32 -12.44 -2.69
N LYS A 57 -3.56 -12.64 -3.20
CA LYS A 57 -4.00 -13.90 -3.79
C LYS A 57 -3.50 -14.11 -5.22
N ALA A 58 -3.55 -13.06 -6.02
CA ALA A 58 -3.17 -13.07 -7.44
C ALA A 58 -2.59 -11.73 -7.88
N SER A 59 -1.99 -11.67 -9.07
CA SER A 59 -1.59 -10.43 -9.72
C SER A 59 -1.61 -10.56 -11.25
N PRO A 60 -1.75 -9.46 -12.02
CA PRO A 60 -1.74 -9.50 -13.49
C PRO A 60 -0.46 -10.12 -14.07
N SER A 61 0.69 -9.90 -13.42
CA SER A 61 1.99 -10.36 -13.91
C SER A 61 2.33 -11.82 -13.56
N LYS A 62 1.67 -12.39 -12.54
CA LYS A 62 2.02 -13.72 -12.00
C LYS A 62 0.83 -14.69 -11.94
N GLY A 63 -0.36 -14.23 -12.29
CA GLY A 63 -1.58 -15.02 -12.15
C GLY A 63 -1.88 -15.37 -10.70
N LEU A 64 -2.42 -16.55 -10.45
CA LEU A 64 -2.73 -17.04 -9.11
C LEU A 64 -1.45 -17.37 -8.34
N ILE A 65 -1.26 -16.72 -7.19
CA ILE A 65 -0.08 -16.86 -6.33
C ILE A 65 -0.36 -17.86 -5.21
N SER A 66 -1.54 -17.77 -4.58
CA SER A 66 -1.95 -18.60 -3.45
C SER A 66 -3.34 -19.20 -3.74
N PRO A 67 -3.44 -20.44 -4.23
CA PRO A 67 -4.73 -21.11 -4.43
C PRO A 67 -5.53 -21.22 -3.12
N ASP A 68 -4.91 -21.81 -2.09
CA ASP A 68 -5.39 -21.74 -0.72
C ASP A 68 -4.96 -20.41 -0.15
N PHE A 69 -5.93 -19.53 0.15
CA PHE A 69 -5.67 -18.18 0.59
C PHE A 69 -6.20 -17.94 2.02
N PRO A 70 -5.55 -18.52 3.05
CA PRO A 70 -5.90 -18.28 4.45
C PRO A 70 -5.39 -16.90 4.90
N TYR A 71 -5.95 -15.82 4.33
CA TYR A 71 -5.46 -14.45 4.49
C TYR A 71 -5.33 -13.99 5.95
N LEU A 72 -6.19 -14.47 6.85
CA LEU A 72 -6.09 -14.14 8.28
C LEU A 72 -4.84 -14.76 8.91
N ASP A 73 -4.56 -16.03 8.62
CA ASP A 73 -3.40 -16.71 9.18
C ASP A 73 -2.12 -16.12 8.58
N ILE A 74 -2.13 -15.79 7.27
CA ILE A 74 -1.02 -15.08 6.61
C ILE A 74 -0.74 -13.75 7.31
N ALA A 75 -1.77 -12.94 7.56
CA ALA A 75 -1.61 -11.64 8.21
C ALA A 75 -1.12 -11.78 9.66
N ARG A 76 -1.62 -12.77 10.41
CA ARG A 76 -1.17 -13.07 11.78
C ARG A 76 0.29 -13.53 11.81
N ASP A 77 0.69 -14.38 10.85
CA ASP A 77 2.09 -14.81 10.73
C ASP A 77 3.03 -13.62 10.47
N TYR A 78 2.65 -12.71 9.58
CA TYR A 78 3.41 -11.51 9.30
C TYR A 78 3.52 -10.60 10.52
N ALA A 79 2.40 -10.33 11.20
CA ALA A 79 2.40 -9.51 12.41
C ALA A 79 3.25 -10.14 13.52
N ALA A 80 3.12 -11.45 13.75
CA ALA A 80 3.90 -12.18 14.76
C ALA A 80 5.39 -12.27 14.44
N ALA A 81 5.77 -12.18 13.15
CA ALA A 81 7.16 -12.18 12.70
C ALA A 81 7.83 -10.80 12.75
N GLY A 82 7.09 -9.73 13.12
CA GLY A 82 7.64 -8.38 13.25
C GLY A 82 7.40 -7.47 12.06
N ALA A 83 6.44 -7.77 11.18
CA ALA A 83 6.00 -6.82 10.17
C ALA A 83 5.51 -5.51 10.83
N ALA A 84 5.91 -4.37 10.27
CA ALA A 84 5.47 -3.06 10.74
C ALA A 84 4.04 -2.72 10.30
N ALA A 85 3.62 -3.22 9.14
CA ALA A 85 2.28 -3.04 8.58
C ALA A 85 1.91 -4.20 7.64
N ILE A 86 0.62 -4.36 7.41
CA ILE A 86 0.08 -5.25 6.37
C ILE A 86 -0.35 -4.41 5.17
N SER A 87 -0.04 -4.86 3.94
CA SER A 87 -0.66 -4.38 2.71
C SER A 87 -1.71 -5.40 2.26
N CYS A 88 -2.98 -5.00 2.17
CA CYS A 88 -4.07 -5.89 1.81
C CYS A 88 -4.68 -5.51 0.46
N LEU A 89 -4.59 -6.42 -0.53
CA LEU A 89 -5.21 -6.23 -1.84
C LEU A 89 -6.74 -6.32 -1.72
N THR A 90 -7.44 -5.26 -2.17
CA THR A 90 -8.91 -5.24 -2.21
C THR A 90 -9.47 -5.20 -3.64
N GLU A 91 -8.62 -5.05 -4.65
CA GLU A 91 -9.01 -5.05 -6.06
C GLU A 91 -9.45 -6.47 -6.49
N PRO A 92 -10.73 -6.68 -6.92
CA PRO A 92 -11.29 -8.03 -7.11
C PRO A 92 -11.01 -8.65 -8.47
N ASP A 93 -10.88 -7.84 -9.54
CA ASP A 93 -10.91 -8.36 -10.91
C ASP A 93 -9.56 -8.96 -11.34
N TYR A 94 -8.46 -8.35 -10.92
CA TYR A 94 -7.10 -8.72 -11.34
C TYR A 94 -6.23 -9.27 -10.22
N PHE A 95 -6.50 -8.86 -8.98
CA PHE A 95 -5.76 -9.31 -7.80
C PHE A 95 -6.54 -10.32 -6.95
N LEU A 96 -7.79 -10.59 -7.29
CA LEU A 96 -8.72 -11.45 -6.55
C LEU A 96 -8.81 -11.04 -5.07
N GLY A 97 -8.75 -9.70 -4.84
CA GLY A 97 -8.90 -9.08 -3.54
C GLY A 97 -10.36 -8.97 -3.12
N ASP A 98 -10.58 -8.56 -1.87
CA ASP A 98 -11.92 -8.35 -1.32
C ASP A 98 -11.82 -7.36 -0.14
N ASP A 99 -12.78 -6.43 -0.03
CA ASP A 99 -12.87 -5.50 1.10
C ASP A 99 -13.03 -6.24 2.43
N ARG A 100 -13.67 -7.42 2.42
CA ARG A 100 -13.79 -8.29 3.59
C ARG A 100 -12.42 -8.72 4.12
N TYR A 101 -11.45 -9.01 3.24
CA TYR A 101 -10.10 -9.37 3.67
C TYR A 101 -9.46 -8.24 4.47
N LEU A 102 -9.57 -7.00 3.99
CA LEU A 102 -9.08 -5.83 4.70
C LEU A 102 -9.75 -5.67 6.07
N GLN A 103 -11.07 -5.72 6.11
CA GLN A 103 -11.85 -5.54 7.34
C GLN A 103 -11.50 -6.59 8.40
N GLU A 104 -11.46 -7.85 8.00
CA GLU A 104 -11.17 -8.95 8.92
C GLU A 104 -9.69 -8.94 9.38
N ILE A 105 -8.75 -8.62 8.49
CA ILE A 105 -7.33 -8.48 8.86
C ILE A 105 -7.17 -7.30 9.84
N ALA A 106 -7.74 -6.14 9.56
CA ALA A 106 -7.64 -4.97 10.43
C ALA A 106 -8.18 -5.23 11.84
N ALA A 107 -9.20 -6.09 11.95
CA ALA A 107 -9.73 -6.52 13.25
C ALA A 107 -8.87 -7.60 13.95
N ALA A 108 -8.05 -8.35 13.21
CA ALA A 108 -7.33 -9.53 13.70
C ALA A 108 -5.87 -9.28 14.08
N VAL A 109 -5.25 -8.18 13.61
CA VAL A 109 -3.83 -7.88 13.85
C VAL A 109 -3.66 -6.54 14.57
N PRO A 110 -2.63 -6.38 15.44
CA PRO A 110 -2.40 -5.15 16.19
C PRO A 110 -1.63 -4.07 15.39
N ILE A 111 -1.24 -4.37 14.15
CA ILE A 111 -0.46 -3.47 13.28
C ILE A 111 -1.34 -2.85 12.19
N PRO A 112 -1.01 -1.65 11.68
CA PRO A 112 -1.84 -0.96 10.70
C PRO A 112 -1.93 -1.70 9.38
N VAL A 113 -3.09 -1.57 8.71
CA VAL A 113 -3.36 -2.20 7.43
C VAL A 113 -3.52 -1.14 6.34
N LEU A 114 -2.73 -1.25 5.28
CA LEU A 114 -2.83 -0.46 4.06
C LEU A 114 -3.88 -1.07 3.14
N ARG A 115 -4.87 -0.29 2.71
CA ARG A 115 -5.72 -0.66 1.59
C ARG A 115 -4.95 -0.53 0.28
N LYS A 116 -4.59 -1.63 -0.32
CA LYS A 116 -3.90 -1.68 -1.62
C LYS A 116 -4.94 -1.86 -2.72
N ASP A 117 -5.35 -0.74 -3.33
CA ASP A 117 -6.34 -0.66 -4.40
C ASP A 117 -6.01 0.56 -5.31
N PHE A 118 -6.71 0.72 -6.43
CA PHE A 118 -6.59 1.88 -7.30
C PHE A 118 -7.55 2.97 -6.82
N THR A 119 -7.06 3.92 -6.03
CA THR A 119 -7.87 5.00 -5.46
C THR A 119 -8.08 6.10 -6.49
N LEU A 120 -9.28 6.18 -7.08
CA LEU A 120 -9.66 7.16 -8.10
C LEU A 120 -10.67 8.19 -7.57
N TYR A 121 -11.36 7.88 -6.48
CA TYR A 121 -12.42 8.69 -5.91
C TYR A 121 -12.19 8.88 -4.41
N ASP A 122 -12.58 10.04 -3.90
CA ASP A 122 -12.61 10.33 -2.46
C ASP A 122 -13.50 9.35 -1.68
N TYR A 123 -14.54 8.83 -2.32
CA TYR A 123 -15.36 7.74 -1.81
C TYR A 123 -14.54 6.59 -1.23
N GLN A 124 -13.48 6.17 -1.94
CA GLN A 124 -12.62 5.05 -1.55
C GLN A 124 -11.84 5.31 -0.27
N ILE A 125 -11.51 6.58 0.00
CA ILE A 125 -10.79 6.97 1.22
C ILE A 125 -11.73 6.89 2.42
N TYR A 126 -12.97 7.40 2.30
CA TYR A 126 -13.97 7.26 3.34
C TYR A 126 -14.35 5.80 3.59
N GLU A 127 -14.50 5.01 2.52
CA GLU A 127 -14.76 3.57 2.60
C GLU A 127 -13.62 2.83 3.30
N ALA A 128 -12.36 3.14 2.98
CA ALA A 128 -11.18 2.57 3.64
C ALA A 128 -11.22 2.80 5.17
N LYS A 129 -11.61 4.01 5.60
CA LYS A 129 -11.81 4.32 7.02
C LYS A 129 -12.87 3.44 7.66
N VAL A 130 -14.01 3.26 7.00
CA VAL A 130 -15.12 2.41 7.49
C VAL A 130 -14.70 0.94 7.59
N LEU A 131 -13.86 0.47 6.67
CA LEU A 131 -13.30 -0.88 6.67
C LEU A 131 -12.19 -1.11 7.70
N GLY A 132 -11.73 -0.04 8.38
CA GLY A 132 -10.69 -0.15 9.40
C GLY A 132 -9.25 -0.05 8.87
N ALA A 133 -9.05 0.44 7.65
CA ALA A 133 -7.71 0.71 7.12
C ALA A 133 -6.98 1.76 7.98
N GLY A 134 -5.67 1.60 8.14
CA GLY A 134 -4.76 2.60 8.71
C GLY A 134 -4.13 3.50 7.65
N ALA A 135 -4.13 3.05 6.39
CA ALA A 135 -3.59 3.79 5.25
C ALA A 135 -4.32 3.45 3.94
N VAL A 136 -4.19 4.35 2.96
CA VAL A 136 -4.63 4.13 1.57
C VAL A 136 -3.48 4.36 0.60
N LEU A 137 -3.55 3.70 -0.57
CA LEU A 137 -2.63 3.90 -1.68
C LEU A 137 -3.15 5.01 -2.60
N LEU A 138 -2.30 5.98 -2.91
CA LEU A 138 -2.53 7.01 -3.93
C LEU A 138 -1.44 6.89 -5.00
N ILE A 139 -1.80 6.78 -6.28
CA ILE A 139 -0.87 6.52 -7.36
C ILE A 139 -0.72 7.76 -8.24
N CYS A 140 0.49 8.32 -8.31
CA CYS A 140 0.78 9.53 -9.09
C CYS A 140 0.46 9.38 -10.59
N ALA A 141 0.65 8.20 -11.15
CA ALA A 141 0.30 7.92 -12.55
C ALA A 141 -1.21 8.00 -12.86
N LEU A 142 -2.07 7.99 -11.84
CA LEU A 142 -3.55 8.04 -11.95
C LEU A 142 -4.15 9.36 -11.46
N LEU A 143 -3.41 10.13 -10.67
CA LEU A 143 -3.91 11.31 -9.97
C LEU A 143 -2.98 12.50 -10.25
N ASP A 144 -3.54 13.64 -10.62
CA ASP A 144 -2.78 14.88 -10.70
C ASP A 144 -2.43 15.41 -9.29
N THR A 145 -1.51 16.37 -9.24
CA THR A 145 -1.01 16.92 -7.97
C THR A 145 -2.11 17.55 -7.12
N ASP A 146 -3.10 18.19 -7.71
CA ASP A 146 -4.18 18.85 -6.95
C ASP A 146 -5.16 17.82 -6.39
N THR A 147 -5.45 16.76 -7.13
CA THR A 147 -6.24 15.61 -6.65
C THR A 147 -5.50 14.86 -5.54
N LEU A 148 -4.17 14.64 -5.68
CA LEU A 148 -3.34 14.03 -4.64
C LEU A 148 -3.41 14.85 -3.36
N ARG A 149 -3.24 16.19 -3.44
CA ARG A 149 -3.32 17.10 -2.28
C ARG A 149 -4.67 16.98 -1.59
N ARG A 150 -5.76 17.09 -2.34
CA ARG A 150 -7.12 16.93 -1.80
C ARG A 150 -7.32 15.58 -1.11
N TYR A 151 -6.80 14.50 -1.66
CA TYR A 151 -6.96 13.15 -1.07
C TYR A 151 -6.10 12.99 0.19
N ILE A 152 -4.92 13.59 0.23
CA ILE A 152 -4.09 13.66 1.45
C ILE A 152 -4.82 14.44 2.55
N GLU A 153 -5.46 15.59 2.23
CA GLU A 153 -6.25 16.37 3.18
C GLU A 153 -7.45 15.57 3.74
N ILE A 154 -8.10 14.74 2.92
CA ILE A 154 -9.17 13.84 3.38
C ILE A 154 -8.57 12.79 4.32
N CYS A 155 -7.45 12.18 3.98
CA CYS A 155 -6.74 11.25 4.84
C CYS A 155 -6.39 11.91 6.19
N ASP A 156 -5.89 13.13 6.18
CA ASP A 156 -5.55 13.89 7.38
C ASP A 156 -6.76 14.17 8.27
N THR A 157 -7.90 14.48 7.67
CA THR A 157 -9.16 14.67 8.39
C THR A 157 -9.58 13.39 9.12
N LEU A 158 -9.39 12.23 8.49
CA LEU A 158 -9.76 10.91 9.02
C LEU A 158 -8.67 10.29 9.92
N GLY A 159 -7.46 10.87 9.94
CA GLY A 159 -6.28 10.30 10.63
C GLY A 159 -5.76 9.02 9.96
N LEU A 160 -5.95 8.90 8.64
CA LEU A 160 -5.34 7.87 7.80
C LEU A 160 -4.01 8.34 7.25
N SER A 161 -3.07 7.42 7.05
CA SER A 161 -1.88 7.70 6.26
C SER A 161 -2.16 7.55 4.76
N ALA A 162 -1.43 8.29 3.93
CA ALA A 162 -1.43 8.12 2.48
C ALA A 162 -0.06 7.60 2.04
N LEU A 163 0.02 6.38 1.50
CA LEU A 163 1.18 5.92 0.76
C LEU A 163 1.04 6.42 -0.68
N VAL A 164 1.88 7.37 -1.07
CA VAL A 164 1.87 7.98 -2.41
C VAL A 164 2.89 7.28 -3.29
N GLU A 165 2.42 6.43 -4.22
CA GLU A 165 3.26 5.65 -5.11
C GLU A 165 3.69 6.49 -6.33
N ALA A 166 5.00 6.48 -6.59
CA ALA A 166 5.64 7.16 -7.71
C ALA A 166 6.60 6.23 -8.46
N HIS A 167 6.82 6.50 -9.76
CA HIS A 167 7.66 5.68 -10.64
C HIS A 167 8.87 6.45 -11.20
N ASP A 168 8.82 7.77 -11.18
CA ASP A 168 9.89 8.63 -11.71
C ASP A 168 10.04 9.94 -10.92
N HIS A 169 11.03 10.74 -11.31
CA HIS A 169 11.35 12.01 -10.66
C HIS A 169 10.24 13.06 -10.76
N ARG A 170 9.41 13.02 -11.81
CA ARG A 170 8.28 13.98 -11.99
C ARG A 170 7.15 13.64 -11.05
N GLU A 171 6.84 12.35 -10.92
CA GLU A 171 5.83 11.84 -10.00
C GLU A 171 6.24 12.11 -8.54
N ILE A 172 7.52 11.92 -8.19
CA ILE A 172 8.05 12.26 -6.86
C ILE A 172 7.91 13.76 -6.59
N ALA A 173 8.25 14.63 -7.56
CA ALA A 173 8.08 16.07 -7.41
C ALA A 173 6.59 16.44 -7.22
N GLY A 174 5.68 15.80 -7.95
CA GLY A 174 4.23 15.96 -7.78
C GLY A 174 3.74 15.52 -6.41
N ALA A 175 4.21 14.36 -5.91
CA ALA A 175 3.90 13.86 -4.57
C ALA A 175 4.37 14.81 -3.47
N LEU A 176 5.60 15.33 -3.58
CA LEU A 176 6.13 16.33 -2.65
C LEU A 176 5.32 17.63 -2.67
N ALA A 177 4.98 18.13 -3.86
CA ALA A 177 4.16 19.34 -4.03
C ALA A 177 2.73 19.15 -3.50
N ALA A 178 2.21 17.92 -3.50
CA ALA A 178 0.92 17.57 -2.91
C ALA A 178 0.96 17.45 -1.38
N GLY A 179 2.15 17.44 -0.76
CA GLY A 179 2.31 17.32 0.70
C GLY A 179 2.39 15.88 1.20
N ALA A 180 2.83 14.93 0.36
CA ALA A 180 3.01 13.54 0.76
C ALA A 180 4.03 13.40 1.91
N ARG A 181 3.67 12.63 2.94
CA ARG A 181 4.55 12.30 4.07
C ARG A 181 5.15 10.89 3.97
N VAL A 182 4.52 10.04 3.17
CA VAL A 182 5.05 8.70 2.83
C VAL A 182 5.05 8.57 1.32
N ILE A 183 6.23 8.39 0.72
CA ILE A 183 6.40 8.21 -0.73
C ILE A 183 6.93 6.80 -0.98
N GLY A 184 6.18 6.03 -1.77
CA GLY A 184 6.60 4.74 -2.27
C GLY A 184 7.17 4.84 -3.68
N VAL A 185 8.34 4.26 -3.92
CA VAL A 185 8.87 4.13 -5.29
C VAL A 185 8.76 2.68 -5.73
N ASN A 186 7.97 2.49 -6.79
CA ASN A 186 7.75 1.16 -7.33
C ASN A 186 8.86 0.78 -8.32
N ASN A 187 9.61 -0.26 -7.97
CA ASN A 187 10.65 -0.83 -8.82
C ASN A 187 10.08 -1.59 -10.03
N ARG A 188 8.78 -1.84 -10.04
CA ARG A 188 8.10 -2.48 -11.17
C ARG A 188 7.56 -1.43 -12.14
N ASN A 189 7.99 -1.53 -13.39
CA ASN A 189 7.41 -0.75 -14.48
C ASN A 189 6.01 -1.30 -14.79
N LEU A 190 4.97 -0.46 -14.65
CA LEU A 190 3.59 -0.86 -14.90
C LEU A 190 3.24 -1.03 -16.39
N LYS A 191 4.15 -0.69 -17.32
CA LYS A 191 3.93 -0.83 -18.76
C LYS A 191 4.27 -2.24 -19.26
N ASP A 192 5.36 -2.83 -18.75
CA ASP A 192 5.92 -4.08 -19.24
C ASP A 192 6.22 -5.10 -18.12
N PHE A 193 5.94 -4.75 -16.87
CA PHE A 193 6.19 -5.52 -15.64
C PHE A 193 7.66 -5.85 -15.35
N THR A 194 8.61 -5.23 -16.05
CA THR A 194 10.02 -5.34 -15.68
C THR A 194 10.26 -4.79 -14.28
N VAL A 195 11.21 -5.38 -13.56
CA VAL A 195 11.57 -4.96 -12.20
C VAL A 195 13.02 -4.57 -12.18
N ASP A 196 13.29 -3.33 -11.75
CA ASP A 196 14.63 -2.82 -11.51
C ASP A 196 14.76 -2.43 -10.04
N VAL A 197 15.34 -3.30 -9.23
CA VAL A 197 15.50 -3.10 -7.78
C VAL A 197 16.33 -1.86 -7.41
N HIS A 198 17.09 -1.32 -8.37
CA HIS A 198 17.88 -0.09 -8.18
C HIS A 198 17.05 1.19 -8.41
N ASN A 199 15.81 1.06 -8.90
CA ASN A 199 14.98 2.24 -9.22
C ASN A 199 14.72 3.10 -7.97
N SER A 200 14.27 2.49 -6.88
CA SER A 200 14.06 3.20 -5.62
C SER A 200 15.35 3.83 -5.09
N SER A 201 16.49 3.13 -5.17
CA SER A 201 17.79 3.67 -4.74
C SER A 201 18.21 4.92 -5.51
N ARG A 202 17.92 4.97 -6.83
CA ARG A 202 18.22 6.16 -7.66
C ARG A 202 17.41 7.39 -7.21
N TYR A 203 16.19 7.18 -6.75
CA TYR A 203 15.29 8.27 -6.41
C TYR A 203 15.27 8.63 -4.94
N ARG A 204 15.89 7.82 -4.07
CA ARG A 204 15.92 8.09 -2.62
C ARG A 204 16.42 9.51 -2.29
N ALA A 205 17.45 9.96 -2.99
CA ALA A 205 18.04 11.29 -2.77
C ALA A 205 17.11 12.47 -3.13
N LEU A 206 16.05 12.23 -3.88
CA LEU A 206 15.06 13.25 -4.24
C LEU A 206 14.02 13.48 -3.14
N VAL A 207 13.91 12.55 -2.19
CA VAL A 207 12.93 12.63 -1.11
C VAL A 207 13.61 13.19 0.14
N PRO A 208 13.16 14.35 0.66
CA PRO A 208 13.76 15.02 1.82
C PRO A 208 13.74 14.15 3.08
N ALA A 209 14.68 14.43 3.99
CA ALA A 209 14.63 13.88 5.34
C ALA A 209 13.32 14.29 6.04
N GLY A 210 12.74 13.36 6.79
CA GLY A 210 11.44 13.56 7.46
C GLY A 210 10.22 13.10 6.66
N ILE A 211 10.38 12.80 5.36
CA ILE A 211 9.37 12.10 4.56
C ILE A 211 9.77 10.63 4.48
N ARG A 212 8.86 9.73 4.83
CA ARG A 212 9.12 8.29 4.80
C ARG A 212 9.24 7.80 3.37
N PHE A 213 10.29 7.03 3.11
CA PHE A 213 10.57 6.47 1.79
C PHE A 213 10.38 4.96 1.80
N VAL A 214 9.51 4.46 0.92
CA VAL A 214 9.18 3.04 0.79
C VAL A 214 9.68 2.53 -0.56
N SER A 215 10.45 1.44 -0.54
CA SER A 215 10.82 0.69 -1.76
C SER A 215 9.80 -0.41 -2.00
N GLU A 216 9.19 -0.44 -3.18
CA GLU A 216 8.16 -1.41 -3.54
C GLU A 216 8.59 -2.30 -4.70
N SER A 217 8.25 -3.58 -4.63
CA SER A 217 8.56 -4.63 -5.61
C SER A 217 10.05 -5.01 -5.73
N GLY A 218 10.28 -6.28 -6.04
CA GLY A 218 11.60 -6.82 -6.38
C GLY A 218 12.49 -7.20 -5.21
N ILE A 219 12.10 -6.89 -3.97
CA ILE A 219 12.86 -7.24 -2.78
C ILE A 219 12.57 -8.71 -2.45
N THR A 220 13.62 -9.54 -2.37
CA THR A 220 13.49 -11.00 -2.22
C THR A 220 14.44 -11.61 -1.20
N ALA A 221 15.54 -10.93 -0.85
CA ALA A 221 16.61 -11.47 -0.01
C ALA A 221 17.08 -10.45 1.03
N PRO A 222 17.72 -10.91 2.12
CA PRO A 222 18.33 -10.03 3.12
C PRO A 222 19.35 -9.04 2.52
N ALA A 223 20.07 -9.43 1.47
CA ALA A 223 21.00 -8.55 0.77
C ALA A 223 20.31 -7.32 0.16
N ASP A 224 19.04 -7.48 -0.32
CA ASP A 224 18.28 -6.35 -0.85
C ASP A 224 17.94 -5.36 0.28
N ILE A 225 17.57 -5.86 1.46
CA ILE A 225 17.29 -5.04 2.65
C ILE A 225 18.53 -4.28 3.10
N GLU A 226 19.71 -4.91 3.03
CA GLU A 226 20.96 -4.23 3.39
C GLU A 226 21.24 -3.04 2.45
N VAL A 227 21.01 -3.19 1.14
CA VAL A 227 21.10 -2.08 0.18
C VAL A 227 20.14 -0.95 0.54
N LEU A 228 18.90 -1.28 0.91
CA LEU A 228 17.91 -0.29 1.33
C LEU A 228 18.30 0.41 2.64
N ARG A 229 18.88 -0.32 3.58
CA ARG A 229 19.39 0.25 4.84
C ARG A 229 20.51 1.24 4.57
N GLN A 230 21.46 0.89 3.71
CA GLN A 230 22.61 1.74 3.38
C GLN A 230 22.21 3.03 2.65
N ASN A 231 21.17 3.02 1.85
CA ASN A 231 20.69 4.21 1.14
C ASN A 231 19.69 5.06 1.96
N GLY A 232 19.32 4.64 3.18
CA GLY A 232 18.42 5.36 4.05
C GLY A 232 16.94 5.23 3.66
N THR A 233 16.54 4.09 3.08
CA THR A 233 15.12 3.73 2.87
C THR A 233 14.49 3.37 4.20
N ASP A 234 13.30 3.90 4.48
CA ASP A 234 12.60 3.69 5.76
C ASP A 234 11.82 2.36 5.79
N ALA A 235 11.30 1.92 4.64
CA ALA A 235 10.51 0.69 4.57
C ALA A 235 10.59 -0.03 3.22
N ALA A 236 10.26 -1.32 3.24
CA ALA A 236 10.12 -2.18 2.06
C ALA A 236 8.74 -2.81 2.00
N LEU A 237 8.03 -2.68 0.87
CA LEU A 237 6.76 -3.37 0.62
C LEU A 237 7.03 -4.64 -0.17
N ILE A 238 6.74 -5.80 0.44
CA ILE A 238 7.11 -7.12 -0.07
C ILE A 238 5.88 -8.03 -0.13
N GLY A 239 5.57 -8.53 -1.32
CA GLY A 239 4.43 -9.41 -1.54
C GLY A 239 4.83 -10.81 -2.02
N GLU A 240 5.18 -10.94 -3.30
CA GLU A 240 5.36 -12.24 -3.96
C GLU A 240 6.34 -13.17 -3.24
N ALA A 241 7.48 -12.65 -2.81
CA ALA A 241 8.51 -13.46 -2.14
C ALA A 241 7.97 -14.07 -0.84
N LEU A 242 7.25 -13.29 -0.03
CA LEU A 242 6.67 -13.75 1.23
C LEU A 242 5.48 -14.69 1.01
N MET A 243 4.61 -14.39 0.03
CA MET A 243 3.46 -15.25 -0.29
C MET A 243 3.86 -16.63 -0.78
N ARG A 244 4.98 -16.75 -1.49
CA ARG A 244 5.52 -18.02 -2.00
C ARG A 244 6.43 -18.74 -1.02
N ALA A 245 6.82 -18.12 0.08
CA ALA A 245 7.71 -18.73 1.06
C ALA A 245 7.05 -19.95 1.72
N PRO A 246 7.74 -21.09 1.84
CA PRO A 246 7.22 -22.29 2.51
C PRO A 246 6.91 -22.03 4.00
N ASN A 247 7.70 -21.15 4.64
CA ASN A 247 7.50 -20.67 5.99
C ASN A 247 7.58 -19.13 5.97
N ARG A 248 6.40 -18.49 5.97
CA ARG A 248 6.25 -17.03 5.86
C ARG A 248 6.87 -16.30 7.04
N ARG A 249 6.67 -16.82 8.26
CA ARG A 249 7.25 -16.25 9.49
C ARG A 249 8.77 -16.23 9.42
N ALA A 250 9.40 -17.36 9.12
CA ALA A 250 10.85 -17.44 8.98
C ALA A 250 11.39 -16.54 7.86
N ALA A 251 10.63 -16.36 6.76
CA ALA A 251 11.00 -15.47 5.66
C ALA A 251 11.00 -13.99 6.11
N VAL A 252 9.98 -13.53 6.85
CA VAL A 252 9.95 -12.17 7.41
C VAL A 252 11.08 -11.97 8.41
N GLU A 253 11.28 -12.91 9.35
CA GLU A 253 12.35 -12.85 10.34
C GLU A 253 13.75 -12.80 9.70
N ALA A 254 13.94 -13.50 8.58
CA ALA A 254 15.22 -13.48 7.85
C ALA A 254 15.51 -12.12 7.19
N LEU A 255 14.47 -11.42 6.73
CA LEU A 255 14.60 -10.08 6.13
C LEU A 255 14.81 -8.98 7.18
N LEU A 256 14.40 -9.19 8.42
CA LEU A 256 14.57 -8.23 9.52
C LEU A 256 15.96 -8.27 10.19
N ARG A 257 16.74 -9.34 9.96
CA ARG A 257 18.09 -9.51 10.50
C ARG A 257 19.13 -8.68 9.74
#